data_59329bb686186200edb9fb60ae2e67b2
#
_entry.id   59329bb686186200edb9fb60ae2e67b2
#
_cell.length_a   1.000
_cell.length_b   1.000
_cell.length_c   1.000
_cell.angle_alpha   90.00
_cell.angle_beta   90.00
_cell.angle_gamma   90.00
#
_symmetry.space_group_name_H-M   'P 1'
#
loop_
_entity.id
_entity.type
_entity.pdbx_description
1 polymer ?
#
loop_
_entity_poly.entity_id
_entity_poly.type
_entity_poly.pdbx_seq_one_letter_code
_entity_poly.pdbx_strand_id
1 'polypeptide(L)'
;MMFPKLALALYKGPYRWLGFGQTQVILILCHARSGSTLLNHILLSNQQILSNGERMFNYQSENDLDLFVMTARIRHRMFVKKFIYAVDQLTATGRLANLKLLNSPRVRVIFLIREPVAAISSMLKLAKAQNLKWDVDDASRYYMGRLNMLVHYGNVLKNSSHGLLITYNDIIENTSATLSRIQQFLLLKQPLSEQYLLQSFTGVHGDAPETIRKGQIVRNKPPSQIDCSPVMLEQLKNSFSECLQKLTVFK
;
A
#
# COMPACT_ATOMS: atom_id res chain seq x y z
N MET A 1 -2.50 26.92 3.22
CA MET A 1 -3.45 25.78 3.37
C MET A 1 -4.89 26.06 2.85
N MET A 2 -5.12 27.11 2.07
CA MET A 2 -6.45 27.47 1.52
C MET A 2 -6.77 26.79 0.17
N PHE A 3 -5.75 26.42 -0.60
CA PHE A 3 -5.88 25.76 -1.91
C PHE A 3 -6.66 24.43 -1.94
N PRO A 4 -6.54 23.50 -0.95
CA PRO A 4 -7.25 22.23 -1.03
C PRO A 4 -8.76 22.34 -0.89
N LYS A 5 -9.26 23.29 -0.09
CA LYS A 5 -10.72 23.46 0.13
C LYS A 5 -11.42 24.07 -1.08
N LEU A 6 -10.79 25.05 -1.73
CA LEU A 6 -11.31 25.66 -2.95
C LEU A 6 -11.31 24.66 -4.11
N ALA A 7 -10.23 23.89 -4.25
CA ALA A 7 -10.13 22.83 -5.24
C ALA A 7 -11.17 21.71 -4.99
N LEU A 8 -11.46 21.36 -3.73
CA LEU A 8 -12.52 20.40 -3.39
C LEU A 8 -13.93 20.94 -3.75
N ALA A 9 -14.17 22.23 -3.59
CA ALA A 9 -15.44 22.87 -4.00
C ALA A 9 -15.63 22.83 -5.52
N LEU A 10 -14.57 23.09 -6.28
CA LEU A 10 -14.55 22.99 -7.74
C LEU A 10 -14.69 21.53 -8.22
N TYR A 11 -14.13 20.58 -7.47
CA TYR A 11 -14.24 19.16 -7.78
C TYR A 11 -15.66 18.61 -7.53
N LYS A 12 -16.33 19.06 -6.48
CA LYS A 12 -17.70 18.59 -6.13
C LYS A 12 -18.78 19.04 -7.10
N GLY A 13 -18.58 20.16 -7.81
CA GLY A 13 -19.52 20.65 -8.79
C GLY A 13 -19.37 19.99 -10.17
N PRO A 14 -18.81 20.70 -11.16
CA PRO A 14 -18.79 20.23 -12.56
C PRO A 14 -18.00 18.93 -12.77
N TYR A 15 -16.95 18.69 -11.96
CA TYR A 15 -16.09 17.51 -12.09
C TYR A 15 -16.81 16.20 -11.76
N ARG A 16 -17.67 16.22 -10.74
CA ARG A 16 -18.48 15.07 -10.34
C ARG A 16 -19.59 14.79 -11.35
N TRP A 17 -20.16 15.86 -11.90
CA TRP A 17 -21.18 15.79 -12.93
C TRP A 17 -20.64 15.20 -14.25
N LEU A 18 -19.38 15.46 -14.58
CA LEU A 18 -18.68 14.89 -15.74
C LEU A 18 -18.24 13.42 -15.53
N GLY A 19 -18.65 12.77 -14.43
CA GLY A 19 -18.35 11.36 -14.13
C GLY A 19 -16.93 11.10 -13.60
N PHE A 20 -16.14 12.13 -13.33
CA PHE A 20 -14.80 11.98 -12.78
C PHE A 20 -14.78 11.69 -11.26
N GLY A 21 -15.91 11.93 -10.56
CA GLY A 21 -16.07 11.63 -9.14
C GLY A 21 -16.26 10.13 -8.81
N GLN A 22 -16.26 9.25 -9.80
CA GLN A 22 -16.45 7.80 -9.61
C GLN A 22 -15.14 7.03 -9.39
N THR A 23 -13.99 7.72 -9.39
CA THR A 23 -12.70 7.06 -9.13
C THR A 23 -12.71 6.43 -7.72
N GLN A 24 -12.50 5.12 -7.65
CA GLN A 24 -12.38 4.39 -6.40
C GLN A 24 -10.97 4.55 -5.81
N VAL A 25 -10.81 4.23 -4.54
CA VAL A 25 -9.52 4.32 -3.85
C VAL A 25 -9.06 2.93 -3.44
N ILE A 26 -7.87 2.55 -3.86
CA ILE A 26 -7.18 1.37 -3.36
C ILE A 26 -6.34 1.80 -2.16
N LEU A 27 -6.61 1.22 -0.99
CA LEU A 27 -5.78 1.37 0.19
C LEU A 27 -4.90 0.14 0.36
N ILE A 28 -3.60 0.28 0.14
CA ILE A 28 -2.63 -0.78 0.48
C ILE A 28 -2.32 -0.64 1.97
N LEU A 29 -2.98 -1.46 2.78
CA LEU A 29 -2.76 -1.53 4.23
C LEU A 29 -1.59 -2.47 4.50
N CYS A 30 -0.49 -1.92 5.00
CA CYS A 30 0.76 -2.66 5.08
C CYS A 30 1.63 -2.17 6.25
N HIS A 31 2.72 -2.87 6.51
CA HIS A 31 3.80 -2.38 7.37
C HIS A 31 4.96 -1.83 6.53
N ALA A 32 5.86 -1.07 7.14
CA ALA A 32 7.08 -0.60 6.47
C ALA A 32 7.88 -1.79 5.93
N ARG A 33 8.47 -1.64 4.76
CA ARG A 33 9.27 -2.66 4.07
C ARG A 33 8.53 -3.95 3.69
N SER A 34 7.21 -3.91 3.63
CA SER A 34 6.36 -5.01 3.13
C SER A 34 6.47 -5.25 1.62
N GLY A 35 7.04 -4.31 0.86
CA GLY A 35 7.05 -4.31 -0.60
C GLY A 35 5.97 -3.44 -1.23
N SER A 36 5.34 -2.56 -0.44
CA SER A 36 4.27 -1.67 -0.90
C SER A 36 4.69 -0.75 -2.04
N THR A 37 5.94 -0.27 -2.03
CA THR A 37 6.49 0.55 -3.12
C THR A 37 6.56 -0.25 -4.42
N LEU A 38 6.99 -1.52 -4.38
CA LEU A 38 7.01 -2.41 -5.56
C LEU A 38 5.59 -2.60 -6.10
N LEU A 39 4.65 -2.98 -5.24
CA LEU A 39 3.25 -3.16 -5.64
C LEU A 39 2.66 -1.87 -6.21
N ASN A 40 2.97 -0.72 -5.62
CA ASN A 40 2.52 0.58 -6.11
C ASN A 40 3.02 0.86 -7.52
N HIS A 41 4.32 0.60 -7.82
CA HIS A 41 4.87 0.77 -9.17
C HIS A 41 4.21 -0.16 -10.19
N ILE A 42 3.98 -1.43 -9.84
CA ILE A 42 3.26 -2.40 -10.67
C ILE A 42 1.85 -1.89 -10.99
N LEU A 43 1.10 -1.45 -9.98
CA LEU A 43 -0.25 -0.93 -10.15
C LEU A 43 -0.27 0.33 -11.02
N LEU A 44 0.65 1.26 -10.81
CA LEU A 44 0.75 2.52 -11.56
C LEU A 44 1.18 2.35 -13.01
N SER A 45 1.72 1.20 -13.38
CA SER A 45 2.01 0.89 -14.77
C SER A 45 0.73 0.57 -15.55
N ASN A 46 -0.38 0.32 -14.88
CA ASN A 46 -1.69 0.18 -15.49
C ASN A 46 -2.33 1.56 -15.71
N GLN A 47 -2.76 1.82 -16.95
CA GLN A 47 -3.31 3.12 -17.35
C GLN A 47 -4.64 3.50 -16.65
N GLN A 48 -5.28 2.57 -15.95
CA GLN A 48 -6.54 2.78 -15.23
C GLN A 48 -6.32 3.25 -13.78
N ILE A 49 -5.06 3.29 -13.32
CA ILE A 49 -4.69 3.58 -11.93
C ILE A 49 -3.81 4.84 -11.86
N LEU A 50 -4.04 5.67 -10.86
CA LEU A 50 -3.20 6.82 -10.54
C LEU A 50 -2.79 6.79 -9.06
N SER A 51 -1.79 7.59 -8.67
CA SER A 51 -1.38 7.75 -7.27
C SER A 51 -0.91 9.18 -7.00
N ASN A 52 -0.94 9.57 -5.75
CA ASN A 52 -0.31 10.80 -5.26
C ASN A 52 1.16 10.60 -4.84
N GLY A 53 1.72 9.43 -5.10
CA GLY A 53 3.04 9.00 -4.63
C GLY A 53 3.02 8.63 -3.15
N GLU A 54 4.18 8.65 -2.50
CA GLU A 54 4.33 8.27 -1.09
C GLU A 54 4.02 9.44 -0.12
N ARG A 55 3.08 10.31 -0.48
CA ARG A 55 2.65 11.40 0.41
C ARG A 55 1.75 10.85 1.50
N MET A 56 2.05 11.27 2.72
CA MET A 56 1.25 10.92 3.90
C MET A 56 -0.11 11.62 3.82
N PHE A 57 -1.16 10.87 3.46
CA PHE A 57 -2.54 11.34 3.43
C PHE A 57 -3.31 10.75 4.60
N ASN A 58 -4.18 11.55 5.24
CA ASN A 58 -5.01 11.12 6.38
C ASN A 58 -6.48 11.04 5.95
N TYR A 59 -7.15 9.96 6.36
CA TYR A 59 -8.53 9.67 5.99
C TYR A 59 -9.43 9.72 7.22
N GLN A 60 -10.30 10.74 7.29
CA GLN A 60 -11.28 10.95 8.35
C GLN A 60 -12.73 10.89 7.82
N SER A 61 -12.91 11.12 6.52
CA SER A 61 -14.22 11.21 5.89
C SER A 61 -14.18 10.82 4.40
N GLU A 62 -15.35 10.60 3.79
CA GLU A 62 -15.49 10.41 2.33
C GLU A 62 -14.90 11.58 1.53
N ASN A 63 -14.95 12.79 2.09
CA ASN A 63 -14.35 13.97 1.45
C ASN A 63 -12.84 13.83 1.29
N ASP A 64 -12.16 13.09 2.17
CA ASP A 64 -10.72 12.89 2.07
C ASP A 64 -10.37 11.92 0.93
N LEU A 65 -11.25 10.97 0.60
CA LEU A 65 -11.11 10.16 -0.60
C LEU A 65 -11.17 11.04 -1.86
N ASP A 66 -12.14 11.98 -1.91
CA ASP A 66 -12.24 12.93 -3.02
C ASP A 66 -11.00 13.82 -3.10
N LEU A 67 -10.54 14.34 -1.97
CA LEU A 67 -9.35 15.19 -1.89
C LEU A 67 -8.08 14.44 -2.34
N PHE A 68 -7.95 13.18 -1.95
CA PHE A 68 -6.85 12.32 -2.38
C PHE A 68 -6.83 12.14 -3.91
N VAL A 69 -7.96 11.74 -4.48
CA VAL A 69 -8.10 11.54 -5.94
C VAL A 69 -7.81 12.84 -6.70
N MET A 70 -8.34 13.96 -6.23
CA MET A 70 -8.13 15.27 -6.85
C MET A 70 -6.65 15.69 -6.78
N THR A 71 -6.02 15.53 -5.63
CA THR A 71 -4.60 15.89 -5.46
C THR A 71 -3.71 15.06 -6.39
N ALA A 72 -4.02 13.77 -6.55
CA ALA A 72 -3.32 12.90 -7.49
C ALA A 72 -3.49 13.38 -8.93
N ARG A 73 -4.71 13.75 -9.34
CA ARG A 73 -5.00 14.29 -10.69
C ARG A 73 -4.27 15.60 -10.97
N ILE A 74 -4.30 16.53 -10.03
CA ILE A 74 -3.60 17.83 -10.14
C ILE A 74 -2.10 17.60 -10.32
N ARG A 75 -1.50 16.73 -9.49
CA ARG A 75 -0.07 16.44 -9.54
C ARG A 75 0.38 15.90 -10.90
N HIS A 76 -0.42 15.04 -11.49
CA HIS A 76 -0.10 14.42 -12.78
C HIS A 76 -0.63 15.25 -13.97
N ARG A 77 -1.27 16.41 -13.74
CA ARG A 77 -1.91 17.25 -14.79
C ARG A 77 -2.89 16.46 -15.66
N MET A 78 -3.56 15.46 -15.07
CA MET A 78 -4.44 14.52 -15.77
C MET A 78 -5.91 14.80 -15.45
N PHE A 79 -6.41 15.97 -15.88
CA PHE A 79 -7.76 16.42 -15.55
C PHE A 79 -8.86 15.75 -16.37
N VAL A 80 -8.56 15.29 -17.57
CA VAL A 80 -9.55 14.77 -18.52
C VAL A 80 -9.56 13.25 -18.59
N LYS A 81 -8.44 12.57 -18.30
CA LYS A 81 -8.33 11.13 -18.36
C LYS A 81 -9.20 10.43 -17.31
N LYS A 82 -10.02 9.47 -17.73
CA LYS A 82 -10.80 8.63 -16.82
C LYS A 82 -9.88 7.58 -16.17
N PHE A 83 -9.84 7.59 -14.83
CA PHE A 83 -9.21 6.56 -14.04
C PHE A 83 -10.26 5.80 -13.26
N ILE A 84 -10.07 4.50 -13.10
CA ILE A 84 -10.95 3.67 -12.28
C ILE A 84 -10.53 3.76 -10.83
N TYR A 85 -9.21 3.77 -10.57
CA TYR A 85 -8.64 3.77 -9.23
C TYR A 85 -7.62 4.86 -9.01
N ALA A 86 -7.55 5.28 -7.74
CA ALA A 86 -6.41 5.98 -7.16
C ALA A 86 -5.83 5.12 -6.03
N VAL A 87 -4.52 4.88 -6.01
CA VAL A 87 -3.87 4.02 -5.00
C VAL A 87 -3.05 4.82 -4.00
N ASP A 88 -3.24 4.53 -2.71
CA ASP A 88 -2.41 5.01 -1.59
C ASP A 88 -1.90 3.85 -0.75
N GLN A 89 -0.72 4.01 -0.14
CA GLN A 89 -0.12 3.03 0.75
C GLN A 89 -0.06 3.56 2.18
N LEU A 90 -0.63 2.81 3.12
CA LEU A 90 -0.74 3.18 4.52
C LEU A 90 0.14 2.26 5.38
N THR A 91 1.35 2.74 5.69
CA THR A 91 2.31 2.02 6.54
C THR A 91 2.24 2.42 8.01
N ALA A 92 1.62 3.57 8.32
CA ALA A 92 1.54 4.11 9.68
C ALA A 92 0.12 3.99 10.26
N THR A 93 0.06 3.74 11.57
CA THR A 93 -1.18 3.78 12.35
C THR A 93 -1.68 5.22 12.47
N GLY A 94 -2.99 5.41 12.53
CA GLY A 94 -3.63 6.73 12.70
C GLY A 94 -3.91 7.47 11.38
N ARG A 95 -3.34 7.06 10.25
CA ARG A 95 -3.65 7.67 8.96
C ARG A 95 -5.07 7.38 8.46
N LEU A 96 -5.65 6.28 8.87
CA LEU A 96 -7.04 5.93 8.67
C LEU A 96 -7.79 6.10 10.00
N ALA A 97 -8.17 7.34 10.30
CA ALA A 97 -8.82 7.69 11.57
C ALA A 97 -10.29 7.24 11.62
N ASN A 98 -10.97 7.21 10.46
CA ASN A 98 -12.33 6.72 10.36
C ASN A 98 -12.37 5.35 9.67
N LEU A 99 -12.43 4.30 10.46
CA LEU A 99 -12.44 2.91 9.96
C LEU A 99 -13.71 2.55 9.18
N LYS A 100 -14.81 3.32 9.30
CA LYS A 100 -16.02 3.10 8.50
C LYS A 100 -15.75 3.26 7.00
N LEU A 101 -14.70 4.01 6.64
CA LEU A 101 -14.28 4.18 5.25
C LEU A 101 -13.85 2.87 4.57
N LEU A 102 -13.39 1.87 5.33
CA LEU A 102 -13.09 0.54 4.79
C LEU A 102 -14.32 -0.13 4.17
N ASN A 103 -15.52 0.22 4.63
CA ASN A 103 -16.78 -0.31 4.11
C ASN A 103 -17.43 0.60 3.05
N SER A 104 -16.75 1.66 2.63
CA SER A 104 -17.22 2.49 1.53
C SER A 104 -17.20 1.70 0.22
N PRO A 105 -18.26 1.76 -0.61
CA PRO A 105 -18.25 1.11 -1.92
C PRO A 105 -17.16 1.66 -2.86
N ARG A 106 -16.59 2.81 -2.50
CA ARG A 106 -15.48 3.45 -3.24
C ARG A 106 -14.11 2.96 -2.83
N VAL A 107 -13.99 2.12 -1.80
CA VAL A 107 -12.70 1.64 -1.27
C VAL A 107 -12.50 0.18 -1.64
N ARG A 108 -11.29 -0.14 -2.08
CA ARG A 108 -10.75 -1.49 -2.19
C ARG A 108 -9.51 -1.58 -1.31
N VAL A 109 -9.39 -2.67 -0.59
CA VAL A 109 -8.30 -2.87 0.38
C VAL A 109 -7.38 -3.98 -0.09
N ILE A 110 -6.09 -3.71 -0.12
CA ILE A 110 -5.06 -4.75 -0.30
C ILE A 110 -4.25 -4.81 0.99
N PHE A 111 -4.36 -5.92 1.71
CA PHE A 111 -3.47 -6.23 2.82
C PHE A 111 -2.17 -6.79 2.27
N LEU A 112 -1.07 -6.10 2.52
CA LEU A 112 0.25 -6.53 2.07
C LEU A 112 1.18 -6.73 3.26
N ILE A 113 1.61 -7.96 3.46
CA ILE A 113 2.49 -8.33 4.57
C ILE A 113 3.72 -9.08 4.08
N ARG A 114 4.78 -9.03 4.87
CA ARG A 114 6.05 -9.67 4.59
C ARG A 114 6.58 -10.35 5.83
N GLU A 115 7.31 -11.46 5.65
CA GLU A 115 7.99 -12.18 6.74
C GLU A 115 8.81 -11.27 7.65
N PRO A 116 8.81 -11.53 8.97
CA PRO A 116 9.40 -10.65 9.96
C PRO A 116 10.90 -10.42 9.74
N VAL A 117 11.69 -11.47 9.56
CA VAL A 117 13.15 -11.35 9.44
C VAL A 117 13.53 -10.47 8.27
N ALA A 118 12.91 -10.70 7.11
CA ALA A 118 13.19 -9.91 5.90
C ALA A 118 12.69 -8.46 6.00
N ALA A 119 11.55 -8.24 6.67
CA ALA A 119 11.00 -6.91 6.87
C ALA A 119 11.86 -6.09 7.86
N ILE A 120 12.15 -6.65 9.04
CA ILE A 120 12.93 -6.00 10.11
C ILE A 120 14.35 -5.72 9.65
N SER A 121 15.05 -6.70 9.04
CA SER A 121 16.38 -6.47 8.46
C SER A 121 16.37 -5.29 7.46
N SER A 122 15.32 -5.18 6.65
CA SER A 122 15.18 -4.07 5.70
C SER A 122 14.85 -2.75 6.38
N MET A 123 14.10 -2.75 7.50
CA MET A 123 13.83 -1.55 8.31
C MET A 123 15.10 -1.02 8.94
N LEU A 124 15.91 -1.91 9.55
CA LEU A 124 17.18 -1.53 10.19
C LEU A 124 18.19 -0.97 9.18
N LYS A 125 18.28 -1.57 7.98
CA LYS A 125 19.11 -1.02 6.90
C LYS A 125 18.68 0.38 6.50
N LEU A 126 17.37 0.63 6.38
CA LEU A 126 16.84 1.94 6.06
C LEU A 126 17.08 2.95 7.19
N ALA A 127 16.84 2.55 8.44
CA ALA A 127 17.09 3.38 9.61
C ALA A 127 18.55 3.83 9.66
N LYS A 128 19.49 2.88 9.45
CA LYS A 128 20.93 3.19 9.37
C LYS A 128 21.25 4.19 8.25
N ALA A 129 20.67 4.00 7.06
CA ALA A 129 20.88 4.90 5.91
C ALA A 129 20.32 6.31 6.15
N GLN A 130 19.30 6.45 6.99
CA GLN A 130 18.67 7.71 7.35
C GLN A 130 19.17 8.30 8.68
N ASN A 131 20.21 7.71 9.30
CA ASN A 131 20.72 8.09 10.62
C ASN A 131 19.65 8.08 11.73
N LEU A 132 18.64 7.20 11.61
CA LEU A 132 17.64 6.97 12.65
C LEU A 132 18.18 5.98 13.69
N LYS A 133 17.93 6.26 14.96
CA LYS A 133 18.35 5.40 16.08
C LYS A 133 17.31 4.28 16.34
N TRP A 134 17.07 3.46 15.35
CA TRP A 134 16.21 2.29 15.49
C TRP A 134 17.06 1.05 15.73
N ASP A 135 16.74 0.31 16.76
CA ASP A 135 17.28 -1.02 17.04
C ASP A 135 16.30 -2.13 16.61
N VAL A 136 16.68 -3.37 16.88
CA VAL A 136 15.86 -4.54 16.54
C VAL A 136 14.57 -4.59 17.37
N ASP A 137 14.59 -4.11 18.61
CA ASP A 137 13.42 -4.10 19.49
C ASP A 137 12.41 -3.06 19.04
N ASP A 138 12.85 -1.87 18.61
CA ASP A 138 12.00 -0.83 18.05
C ASP A 138 11.32 -1.31 16.77
N ALA A 139 12.09 -1.90 15.87
CA ALA A 139 11.59 -2.44 14.62
C ALA A 139 10.60 -3.60 14.83
N SER A 140 10.89 -4.47 15.84
CA SER A 140 10.02 -5.60 16.19
C SER A 140 8.71 -5.13 16.83
N ARG A 141 8.74 -4.17 17.75
CA ARG A 141 7.53 -3.57 18.35
C ARG A 141 6.65 -2.91 17.28
N TYR A 142 7.26 -2.11 16.42
CA TYR A 142 6.52 -1.52 15.29
C TYR A 142 5.88 -2.60 14.41
N TYR A 143 6.64 -3.62 14.03
CA TYR A 143 6.17 -4.70 13.16
C TYR A 143 4.97 -5.42 13.75
N MET A 144 5.09 -5.94 14.99
CA MET A 144 4.00 -6.65 15.67
C MET A 144 2.78 -5.75 15.89
N GLY A 145 2.98 -4.51 16.36
CA GLY A 145 1.90 -3.55 16.54
C GLY A 145 1.17 -3.25 15.23
N ARG A 146 1.91 -3.20 14.12
CA ARG A 146 1.31 -2.98 12.81
C ARG A 146 0.53 -4.19 12.31
N LEU A 147 1.00 -5.42 12.51
CA LEU A 147 0.25 -6.63 12.18
C LEU A 147 -1.08 -6.70 12.95
N ASN A 148 -1.07 -6.40 14.25
CA ASN A 148 -2.27 -6.32 15.06
C ASN A 148 -3.28 -5.30 14.52
N MET A 149 -2.79 -4.15 14.05
CA MET A 149 -3.64 -3.14 13.43
C MET A 149 -4.22 -3.61 12.09
N LEU A 150 -3.45 -4.35 11.28
CA LEU A 150 -3.95 -4.92 10.02
C LEU A 150 -5.08 -5.93 10.27
N VAL A 151 -4.94 -6.77 11.30
CA VAL A 151 -6.01 -7.68 11.75
C VAL A 151 -7.24 -6.89 12.19
N HIS A 152 -7.05 -5.81 12.97
CA HIS A 152 -8.15 -4.95 13.37
C HIS A 152 -8.89 -4.34 12.16
N TYR A 153 -8.17 -3.88 11.14
CA TYR A 153 -8.77 -3.41 9.90
C TYR A 153 -9.54 -4.51 9.17
N GLY A 154 -9.01 -5.74 9.13
CA GLY A 154 -9.69 -6.90 8.57
C GLY A 154 -11.01 -7.21 9.27
N ASN A 155 -11.03 -7.13 10.61
CA ASN A 155 -12.24 -7.36 11.41
C ASN A 155 -13.32 -6.29 11.18
N VAL A 156 -12.91 -5.06 10.82
CA VAL A 156 -13.85 -3.96 10.51
C VAL A 156 -14.41 -4.08 9.09
N LEU A 157 -13.66 -4.66 8.17
CA LEU A 157 -14.07 -4.81 6.78
C LEU A 157 -15.16 -5.89 6.65
N LYS A 158 -16.42 -5.44 6.52
CA LYS A 158 -17.60 -6.32 6.54
C LYS A 158 -17.75 -7.15 5.26
N ASN A 159 -17.36 -6.60 4.13
CA ASN A 159 -17.47 -7.26 2.84
C ASN A 159 -16.12 -7.80 2.40
N SER A 160 -15.93 -9.13 2.46
CA SER A 160 -14.67 -9.76 2.06
C SER A 160 -14.31 -9.53 0.59
N SER A 161 -15.30 -9.29 -0.29
CA SER A 161 -15.03 -8.96 -1.70
C SER A 161 -14.38 -7.58 -1.90
N HIS A 162 -14.31 -6.75 -0.86
CA HIS A 162 -13.61 -5.46 -0.88
C HIS A 162 -12.16 -5.56 -0.40
N GLY A 163 -11.74 -6.73 0.08
CA GLY A 163 -10.39 -6.99 0.58
C GLY A 163 -9.65 -8.04 -0.25
N LEU A 164 -8.34 -7.93 -0.33
CA LEU A 164 -7.43 -8.91 -0.92
C LEU A 164 -6.18 -9.03 -0.05
N LEU A 165 -5.85 -10.24 0.39
CA LEU A 165 -4.60 -10.53 1.09
C LEU A 165 -3.52 -10.98 0.11
N ILE A 166 -2.36 -10.36 0.22
CA ILE A 166 -1.15 -10.68 -0.56
C ILE A 166 0.05 -10.64 0.38
N THR A 167 0.98 -11.58 0.21
CA THR A 167 2.30 -11.50 0.84
C THR A 167 3.34 -10.98 -0.13
N TYR A 168 4.45 -10.47 0.41
CA TYR A 168 5.61 -10.11 -0.42
C TYR A 168 6.13 -11.32 -1.21
N ASN A 169 6.14 -12.51 -0.59
CA ASN A 169 6.59 -13.73 -1.25
C ASN A 169 5.66 -14.13 -2.41
N ASP A 170 4.34 -13.94 -2.28
CA ASP A 170 3.43 -14.14 -3.41
C ASP A 170 3.83 -13.30 -4.62
N ILE A 171 4.20 -12.02 -4.41
CA ILE A 171 4.61 -11.12 -5.50
C ILE A 171 5.93 -11.60 -6.15
N ILE A 172 6.88 -12.12 -5.35
CA ILE A 172 8.21 -12.48 -5.85
C ILE A 172 8.25 -13.87 -6.46
N GLU A 173 7.62 -14.86 -5.81
CA GLU A 173 7.74 -16.27 -6.14
C GLU A 173 6.59 -16.74 -7.04
N ASN A 174 5.38 -16.23 -6.82
CA ASN A 174 4.17 -16.58 -7.56
C ASN A 174 3.63 -15.40 -8.38
N THR A 175 4.53 -14.64 -9.00
CA THR A 175 4.25 -13.35 -9.63
C THR A 175 3.03 -13.37 -10.54
N SER A 176 3.02 -14.24 -11.54
CA SER A 176 1.94 -14.29 -12.55
C SER A 176 0.58 -14.56 -11.92
N ALA A 177 0.48 -15.55 -11.03
CA ALA A 177 -0.76 -15.87 -10.33
C ALA A 177 -1.21 -14.72 -9.43
N THR A 178 -0.28 -14.08 -8.72
CA THR A 178 -0.56 -12.96 -7.83
C THR A 178 -1.06 -11.74 -8.60
N LEU A 179 -0.41 -11.38 -9.70
CA LEU A 179 -0.83 -10.26 -10.54
C LEU A 179 -2.19 -10.53 -11.20
N SER A 180 -2.48 -11.76 -11.59
CA SER A 180 -3.80 -12.16 -12.10
C SER A 180 -4.89 -12.03 -11.04
N ARG A 181 -4.61 -12.43 -9.78
CA ARG A 181 -5.55 -12.25 -8.66
C ARG A 181 -5.83 -10.77 -8.39
N ILE A 182 -4.80 -9.91 -8.40
CA ILE A 182 -4.96 -8.46 -8.22
C ILE A 182 -5.80 -7.89 -9.38
N GLN A 183 -5.51 -8.28 -10.61
CA GLN A 183 -6.24 -7.85 -11.79
C GLN A 183 -7.73 -8.20 -11.69
N GLN A 184 -8.05 -9.44 -11.32
CA GLN A 184 -9.43 -9.91 -11.13
C GLN A 184 -10.13 -9.17 -9.99
N PHE A 185 -9.47 -9.00 -8.86
CA PHE A 185 -10.00 -8.27 -7.71
C PHE A 185 -10.35 -6.81 -8.04
N LEU A 186 -9.51 -6.15 -8.85
CA LEU A 186 -9.70 -4.77 -9.27
C LEU A 186 -10.48 -4.64 -10.58
N LEU A 187 -10.89 -5.74 -11.21
CA LEU A 187 -11.58 -5.75 -12.49
C LEU A 187 -10.87 -4.91 -13.57
N LEU A 188 -9.53 -5.00 -13.62
CA LEU A 188 -8.73 -4.25 -14.57
C LEU A 188 -8.84 -4.86 -15.95
N LYS A 189 -9.06 -4.02 -16.97
CA LYS A 189 -9.17 -4.46 -18.37
C LYS A 189 -7.83 -4.92 -18.96
N GLN A 190 -6.75 -4.28 -18.51
CA GLN A 190 -5.39 -4.61 -18.96
C GLN A 190 -4.66 -5.42 -17.89
N PRO A 191 -3.87 -6.42 -18.27
CA PRO A 191 -3.11 -7.22 -17.32
C PRO A 191 -2.04 -6.38 -16.63
N LEU A 192 -1.74 -6.76 -15.39
CA LEU A 192 -0.57 -6.27 -14.68
C LEU A 192 0.67 -7.05 -15.13
N SER A 193 1.83 -6.41 -15.12
CA SER A 193 3.10 -6.98 -15.55
C SER A 193 4.13 -6.94 -14.42
N GLU A 194 5.06 -7.89 -14.41
CA GLU A 194 6.23 -7.84 -13.54
C GLU A 194 7.25 -6.75 -13.94
N GLN A 195 7.17 -6.29 -15.17
CA GLN A 195 7.86 -5.08 -15.63
C GLN A 195 6.98 -3.88 -15.36
N TYR A 196 7.56 -2.86 -14.75
CA TYR A 196 6.81 -1.66 -14.36
C TYR A 196 7.54 -0.38 -14.76
N LEU A 197 6.75 0.66 -14.95
CA LEU A 197 7.26 2.00 -15.28
C LEU A 197 7.79 2.69 -14.00
N LEU A 198 8.95 3.32 -14.13
CA LEU A 198 9.46 4.19 -13.08
C LEU A 198 8.60 5.45 -12.97
N GLN A 199 8.31 5.84 -11.75
CA GLN A 199 7.48 6.99 -11.45
C GLN A 199 8.34 8.20 -11.09
N SER A 200 7.82 9.42 -11.24
CA SER A 200 8.54 10.66 -10.89
C SER A 200 8.94 10.77 -9.40
N PHE A 201 8.33 9.95 -8.55
CA PHE A 201 8.64 9.88 -7.11
C PHE A 201 9.54 8.70 -6.74
N THR A 202 10.00 7.91 -7.72
CA THR A 202 10.89 6.75 -7.46
C THR A 202 12.18 7.21 -6.78
N GLY A 203 12.45 6.66 -5.59
CA GLY A 203 13.65 6.97 -4.81
C GLY A 203 13.56 8.23 -3.96
N VAL A 204 12.39 8.88 -3.86
CA VAL A 204 12.25 10.11 -3.05
C VAL A 204 12.01 9.79 -1.56
N HIS A 205 11.32 8.71 -1.24
CA HIS A 205 10.96 8.36 0.15
C HIS A 205 11.19 6.86 0.43
N GLY A 206 12.36 6.54 1.01
CA GLY A 206 12.58 5.23 1.65
C GLY A 206 12.70 4.01 0.75
N ASP A 207 12.71 4.17 -0.55
CA ASP A 207 12.96 3.10 -1.51
C ASP A 207 14.40 2.58 -1.41
N ALA A 208 14.58 1.30 -1.67
CA ALA A 208 15.88 0.79 -2.05
C ALA A 208 16.12 1.18 -3.54
N PRO A 209 16.81 2.29 -3.83
CA PRO A 209 16.79 2.91 -5.16
C PRO A 209 17.21 1.95 -6.28
N GLU A 210 18.17 1.07 -5.99
CA GLU A 210 18.76 0.16 -6.98
C GLU A 210 17.78 -0.94 -7.41
N THR A 211 17.00 -1.50 -6.49
CA THR A 211 16.09 -2.61 -6.83
C THR A 211 14.85 -2.12 -7.57
N ILE A 212 14.31 -0.98 -7.17
CA ILE A 212 13.11 -0.41 -7.82
C ILE A 212 13.47 0.19 -9.18
N ARG A 213 14.64 0.83 -9.30
CA ARG A 213 15.11 1.43 -10.58
C ARG A 213 15.33 0.43 -11.71
N LYS A 214 15.37 -0.88 -11.41
CA LYS A 214 15.45 -1.91 -12.44
C LYS A 214 14.19 -2.04 -13.31
N GLY A 215 13.07 -1.43 -12.90
CA GLY A 215 11.82 -1.49 -13.65
C GLY A 215 11.20 -2.89 -13.75
N GLN A 216 11.67 -3.82 -12.96
CA GLN A 216 11.20 -5.22 -12.93
C GLN A 216 11.36 -5.84 -11.55
N ILE A 217 10.63 -6.91 -11.29
CA ILE A 217 10.75 -7.66 -10.04
C ILE A 217 12.14 -8.30 -9.94
N VAL A 218 12.82 -8.03 -8.82
CA VAL A 218 14.14 -8.61 -8.52
C VAL A 218 13.95 -9.77 -7.54
N ARG A 219 14.25 -10.99 -8.01
CA ARG A 219 14.20 -12.22 -7.22
C ARG A 219 15.50 -12.38 -6.41
N ASN A 220 16.26 -13.23 -6.47
CA ASN A 220 17.62 -13.53 -5.95
C ASN A 220 18.22 -12.51 -4.96
N LYS A 221 17.52 -12.23 -3.86
CA LYS A 221 18.06 -11.43 -2.78
C LYS A 221 18.78 -12.34 -1.78
N PRO A 222 19.91 -11.90 -1.22
CA PRO A 222 20.59 -12.66 -0.19
C PRO A 222 19.65 -12.86 1.02
N PRO A 223 19.79 -13.98 1.75
CA PRO A 223 19.00 -14.23 2.94
C PRO A 223 19.14 -13.08 3.94
N SER A 224 18.03 -12.71 4.55
CA SER A 224 18.00 -11.67 5.58
C SER A 224 18.31 -12.28 6.94
N GLN A 225 19.03 -11.54 7.76
CA GLN A 225 19.30 -11.92 9.15
C GLN A 225 19.02 -10.73 10.06
N ILE A 226 18.61 -11.03 11.28
CA ILE A 226 18.45 -10.07 12.39
C ILE A 226 19.13 -10.66 13.64
N ASP A 227 19.78 -9.82 14.40
CA ASP A 227 20.35 -10.21 15.69
C ASP A 227 19.30 -9.96 16.78
N CYS A 228 18.59 -11.00 17.16
CA CYS A 228 17.57 -10.95 18.22
C CYS A 228 17.54 -12.27 19.00
N SER A 229 16.94 -12.23 20.20
CA SER A 229 16.80 -13.43 21.03
C SER A 229 15.89 -14.47 20.35
N PRO A 230 16.09 -15.78 20.63
CA PRO A 230 15.19 -16.84 20.12
C PRO A 230 13.73 -16.61 20.49
N VAL A 231 13.46 -16.09 21.68
CA VAL A 231 12.11 -15.75 22.15
C VAL A 231 11.48 -14.67 21.30
N MET A 232 12.21 -13.59 21.00
CA MET A 232 11.73 -12.51 20.13
C MET A 232 11.44 -13.05 18.71
N LEU A 233 12.34 -13.88 18.18
CA LEU A 233 12.15 -14.46 16.85
C LEU A 233 10.88 -15.32 16.77
N GLU A 234 10.60 -16.09 17.81
CA GLU A 234 9.39 -16.89 17.90
C GLU A 234 8.14 -16.01 17.99
N GLN A 235 8.15 -14.98 18.83
CA GLN A 235 7.05 -14.02 18.92
C GLN A 235 6.74 -13.35 17.58
N LEU A 236 7.77 -12.96 16.84
CA LEU A 236 7.63 -12.36 15.52
C LEU A 236 6.99 -13.32 14.51
N LYS A 237 7.44 -14.59 14.49
CA LYS A 237 6.88 -15.62 13.62
C LYS A 237 5.43 -15.94 13.98
N ASN A 238 5.11 -16.03 15.27
CA ASN A 238 3.75 -16.28 15.74
C ASN A 238 2.82 -15.12 15.36
N SER A 239 3.24 -13.87 15.57
CA SER A 239 2.47 -12.68 15.16
C SER A 239 2.20 -12.66 13.66
N PHE A 240 3.18 -13.03 12.85
CA PHE A 240 3.01 -13.11 11.39
C PHE A 240 2.01 -14.21 11.00
N SER A 241 2.15 -15.41 11.57
CA SER A 241 1.28 -16.54 11.29
C SER A 241 -0.17 -16.27 11.70
N GLU A 242 -0.37 -15.68 12.88
CA GLU A 242 -1.70 -15.27 13.34
C GLU A 242 -2.33 -14.21 12.43
N CYS A 243 -1.55 -13.22 12.00
CA CYS A 243 -2.02 -12.19 11.09
C CYS A 243 -2.45 -12.81 9.76
N LEU A 244 -1.64 -13.72 9.18
CA LEU A 244 -1.98 -14.46 7.98
C LEU A 244 -3.28 -15.23 8.14
N GLN A 245 -3.41 -16.01 9.24
CA GLN A 245 -4.58 -16.81 9.52
C GLN A 245 -5.85 -15.96 9.62
N LYS A 246 -5.80 -14.85 10.39
CA LYS A 246 -6.96 -13.97 10.59
C LYS A 246 -7.38 -13.22 9.32
N LEU A 247 -6.44 -12.96 8.41
CA LEU A 247 -6.72 -12.29 7.14
C LEU A 247 -6.99 -13.26 5.97
N THR A 248 -6.98 -14.58 6.20
CA THR A 248 -7.19 -15.60 5.15
C THR A 248 -8.55 -15.46 4.44
N VAL A 249 -9.55 -14.89 5.11
CA VAL A 249 -10.86 -14.59 4.52
C VAL A 249 -10.78 -13.69 3.27
N PHE A 250 -9.66 -13.01 3.06
CA PHE A 250 -9.38 -12.14 1.91
C PHE A 250 -8.43 -12.77 0.87
N LYS A 251 -8.19 -14.09 0.95
CA LYS A 251 -7.34 -14.80 -0.03
C LYS A 251 -8.03 -15.05 -1.37
#